data_f4408230171b75e6e3fa0dfd12abbbc2
#
_entry.id   f4408230171b75e6e3fa0dfd12abbbc2
#
_cell.length_a   1.000
_cell.length_b   1.000
_cell.length_c   1.000
_cell.angle_alpha   90.00
_cell.angle_beta   90.00
_cell.angle_gamma   90.00
#
_symmetry.space_group_name_H-M   'P 1'
#
loop_
_entity.id
_entity.type
_entity.pdbx_description
1 polymer ?
#
loop_
_entity_poly.entity_id
_entity_poly.type
_entity_poly.pdbx_seq_one_letter_code
_entity_poly.pdbx_strand_id
1 'polypeptide(L)'
;LQHLGYKSAMVNISDIFAMNGTPRQMVVSLALSKRFKVEDVEEFYKGLRMACDKWGIDIVGGDTTSSYTGLAISITCIGEANKEDIVYRNGAKETDLICVTGDLGAAYMGLQLLEREKAVYYGQVEDIRKKIAEAKANGETQRLAALNQDLANMRNFEPDFAGKEYLLQRQLQPEARGDIIAQLREAGIRPTAMMDISDGLSSELMHICQQSHCGCRVYEKNIPIDYQTAVQAEEFNMNLTTCAMNGGEDYELLFTVPIGDHAKIEEMEGVKQIGYITQE
;
A
#
# COMPACT_ATOMS: atom_id res chain seq x y z
N LEU A 1 11.76 -8.39 7.86
CA LEU A 1 11.88 -7.82 6.50
C LEU A 1 11.04 -8.55 5.46
N GLN A 2 10.39 -9.67 5.81
CA GLN A 2 9.55 -10.44 4.90
C GLN A 2 8.41 -9.61 4.29
N HIS A 3 7.65 -8.86 5.11
CA HIS A 3 6.58 -7.97 4.60
C HIS A 3 7.12 -6.89 3.66
N LEU A 4 8.31 -6.35 3.95
CA LEU A 4 8.93 -5.36 3.08
C LEU A 4 9.27 -5.96 1.71
N GLY A 5 9.79 -7.18 1.67
CA GLY A 5 10.06 -7.90 0.42
C GLY A 5 8.79 -8.17 -0.39
N TYR A 6 7.73 -8.64 0.28
CA TYR A 6 6.43 -8.87 -0.34
C TYR A 6 5.85 -7.59 -0.95
N LYS A 7 5.75 -6.53 -0.14
CA LYS A 7 5.24 -5.23 -0.58
C LYS A 7 6.07 -4.65 -1.72
N SER A 8 7.40 -4.72 -1.64
CA SER A 8 8.29 -4.21 -2.69
C SER A 8 8.06 -4.87 -4.06
N ALA A 9 7.71 -6.16 -4.09
CA ALA A 9 7.31 -6.82 -5.32
C ALA A 9 5.90 -6.39 -5.75
N MET A 10 4.95 -6.40 -4.81
CA MET A 10 3.54 -6.21 -5.10
C MET A 10 3.21 -4.83 -5.68
N VAL A 11 3.88 -3.77 -5.21
CA VAL A 11 3.70 -2.41 -5.74
C VAL A 11 4.08 -2.31 -7.22
N ASN A 12 5.14 -3.00 -7.64
CA ASN A 12 5.57 -3.04 -9.04
C ASN A 12 4.68 -3.96 -9.91
N ILE A 13 4.12 -5.01 -9.32
CA ILE A 13 3.15 -5.88 -9.97
C ILE A 13 1.85 -5.12 -10.25
N SER A 14 1.43 -4.27 -9.30
CA SER A 14 0.26 -3.40 -9.41
C SER A 14 0.35 -2.50 -10.65
N ASP A 15 1.49 -1.86 -10.88
CA ASP A 15 1.72 -1.00 -12.05
C ASP A 15 1.49 -1.75 -13.38
N ILE A 16 1.92 -3.02 -13.46
CA ILE A 16 1.73 -3.82 -14.67
C ILE A 16 0.25 -4.15 -14.88
N PHE A 17 -0.47 -4.52 -13.83
CA PHE A 17 -1.91 -4.76 -13.90
C PHE A 17 -2.68 -3.48 -14.22
N ALA A 18 -2.27 -2.33 -13.68
CA ALA A 18 -2.87 -1.04 -13.97
C ALA A 18 -2.78 -0.64 -15.46
N MET A 19 -1.84 -1.22 -16.20
CA MET A 19 -1.76 -1.07 -17.66
C MET A 19 -2.48 -2.21 -18.43
N ASN A 20 -3.27 -3.04 -17.76
CA ASN A 20 -3.87 -4.26 -18.33
C ASN A 20 -2.82 -5.24 -18.87
N GLY A 21 -1.60 -5.20 -18.33
CA GLY A 21 -0.50 -6.11 -18.65
C GLY A 21 -0.55 -7.40 -17.85
N THR A 22 0.37 -8.29 -18.13
CA THR A 22 0.64 -9.51 -17.37
C THR A 22 2.10 -9.46 -16.91
N PRO A 23 2.38 -9.38 -15.59
CA PRO A 23 3.76 -9.36 -15.08
C PRO A 23 4.45 -10.70 -15.36
N ARG A 24 5.74 -10.67 -15.70
CA ARG A 24 6.50 -11.87 -16.08
C ARG A 24 7.83 -12.00 -15.37
N GLN A 25 8.59 -10.93 -15.28
CA GLN A 25 9.95 -10.97 -14.80
C GLN A 25 10.25 -9.79 -13.87
N MET A 26 11.20 -9.99 -12.97
CA MET A 26 11.61 -8.97 -12.01
C MET A 26 13.13 -8.95 -11.86
N VAL A 27 13.69 -7.74 -11.78
CA VAL A 27 15.10 -7.48 -11.45
C VAL A 27 15.15 -6.69 -10.17
N VAL A 28 16.01 -7.10 -9.21
CA VAL A 28 16.03 -6.55 -7.84
C VAL A 28 17.42 -6.04 -7.49
N SER A 29 17.57 -4.76 -7.22
CA SER A 29 18.81 -4.17 -6.74
C SER A 29 18.67 -3.70 -5.29
N LEU A 30 19.59 -4.09 -4.43
CA LEU A 30 19.64 -3.75 -3.03
C LEU A 30 20.92 -2.98 -2.69
N ALA A 31 20.80 -1.87 -1.95
CA ALA A 31 21.94 -1.23 -1.32
C ALA A 31 21.79 -1.29 0.19
N LEU A 32 22.74 -1.94 0.88
CA LEU A 32 22.65 -2.33 2.28
C LEU A 32 23.72 -1.64 3.13
N SER A 33 23.31 -1.06 4.26
CA SER A 33 24.27 -0.58 5.26
C SER A 33 24.70 -1.71 6.19
N LYS A 34 25.78 -1.48 6.96
CA LYS A 34 26.32 -2.42 7.95
C LYS A 34 25.35 -2.86 9.05
N ARG A 35 24.16 -2.26 9.10
CA ARG A 35 23.10 -2.60 10.07
C ARG A 35 22.37 -3.90 9.72
N PHE A 36 22.37 -4.27 8.43
CA PHE A 36 21.69 -5.45 7.92
C PHE A 36 22.61 -6.67 7.91
N LYS A 37 22.07 -7.78 8.34
CA LYS A 37 22.74 -9.09 8.33
C LYS A 37 22.28 -9.90 7.13
N VAL A 38 22.92 -11.02 6.88
CA VAL A 38 22.54 -11.95 5.80
C VAL A 38 21.10 -12.46 6.01
N GLU A 39 20.75 -12.79 7.25
CA GLU A 39 19.42 -13.27 7.61
C GLU A 39 18.32 -12.24 7.30
N ASP A 40 18.62 -10.94 7.42
CA ASP A 40 17.70 -9.86 7.07
C ASP A 40 17.43 -9.84 5.56
N VAL A 41 18.46 -10.11 4.77
CA VAL A 41 18.35 -10.20 3.30
C VAL A 41 17.58 -11.46 2.88
N GLU A 42 17.82 -12.59 3.55
CA GLU A 42 17.09 -13.84 3.32
C GLU A 42 15.59 -13.65 3.60
N GLU A 43 15.23 -13.01 4.71
CA GLU A 43 13.82 -12.69 5.03
C GLU A 43 13.19 -11.74 3.99
N PHE A 44 13.93 -10.74 3.51
CA PHE A 44 13.46 -9.88 2.42
C PHE A 44 13.15 -10.68 1.16
N TYR A 45 14.09 -11.51 0.69
CA TYR A 45 13.88 -12.32 -0.51
C TYR A 45 12.80 -13.40 -0.33
N LYS A 46 12.60 -13.90 0.87
CA LYS A 46 11.49 -14.81 1.18
C LYS A 46 10.13 -14.14 0.92
N GLY A 47 9.94 -12.91 1.40
CA GLY A 47 8.72 -12.17 1.14
C GLY A 47 8.55 -11.80 -0.34
N LEU A 48 9.63 -11.37 -0.99
CA LEU A 48 9.63 -11.05 -2.41
C LEU A 48 9.23 -12.27 -3.26
N ARG A 49 9.78 -13.46 -2.97
CA ARG A 49 9.44 -14.70 -3.65
C ARG A 49 7.97 -15.08 -3.45
N MET A 50 7.43 -14.92 -2.23
CA MET A 50 6.00 -15.18 -1.99
C MET A 50 5.09 -14.39 -2.94
N ALA A 51 5.39 -13.12 -3.18
CA ALA A 51 4.66 -12.29 -4.13
C ALA A 51 4.88 -12.75 -5.58
N CYS A 52 6.12 -13.03 -5.96
CA CYS A 52 6.47 -13.50 -7.29
C CYS A 52 5.83 -14.86 -7.62
N ASP A 53 5.89 -15.82 -6.69
CA ASP A 53 5.32 -17.16 -6.86
C ASP A 53 3.80 -17.10 -7.03
N LYS A 54 3.12 -16.20 -6.31
CA LYS A 54 1.68 -15.98 -6.43
C LYS A 54 1.25 -15.60 -7.84
N TRP A 55 2.06 -14.82 -8.54
CA TRP A 55 1.75 -14.31 -9.88
C TRP A 55 2.57 -14.96 -11.00
N GLY A 56 3.37 -15.98 -10.70
CA GLY A 56 4.19 -16.69 -11.67
C GLY A 56 5.28 -15.82 -12.31
N ILE A 57 5.94 -14.98 -11.50
CA ILE A 57 6.96 -14.03 -11.92
C ILE A 57 8.36 -14.59 -11.64
N ASP A 58 9.21 -14.61 -12.64
CA ASP A 58 10.60 -15.03 -12.50
C ASP A 58 11.49 -13.87 -12.02
N ILE A 59 12.25 -14.10 -10.95
CA ILE A 59 13.33 -13.19 -10.56
C ILE A 59 14.55 -13.54 -11.41
N VAL A 60 14.84 -12.71 -12.42
CA VAL A 60 15.82 -13.02 -13.46
C VAL A 60 17.20 -12.40 -13.21
N GLY A 61 17.34 -11.57 -12.18
CA GLY A 61 18.63 -10.96 -11.85
C GLY A 61 18.52 -9.84 -10.84
N GLY A 62 19.63 -9.15 -10.64
CA GLY A 62 19.72 -8.02 -9.72
C GLY A 62 21.16 -7.70 -9.35
N ASP A 63 21.31 -6.81 -8.38
CA ASP A 63 22.60 -6.42 -7.83
C ASP A 63 22.50 -6.19 -6.32
N THR A 64 23.58 -6.39 -5.61
CA THR A 64 23.67 -6.07 -4.18
C THR A 64 24.93 -5.26 -3.91
N THR A 65 24.76 -4.03 -3.43
CA THR A 65 25.85 -3.11 -3.16
C THR A 65 25.77 -2.55 -1.73
N SER A 66 26.78 -1.78 -1.34
CA SER A 66 26.83 -1.16 -0.01
C SER A 66 26.15 0.20 0.01
N SER A 67 25.48 0.52 1.14
CA SER A 67 24.95 1.84 1.46
C SER A 67 25.60 2.40 2.72
N TYR A 68 25.78 3.70 2.81
CA TYR A 68 26.30 4.35 4.01
C TYR A 68 25.23 4.58 5.09
N THR A 69 23.97 4.71 4.72
CA THR A 69 22.93 5.24 5.62
C THR A 69 21.80 4.27 5.97
N GLY A 70 21.48 3.31 5.11
CA GLY A 70 20.31 2.47 5.34
C GLY A 70 20.14 1.36 4.31
N LEU A 71 18.88 1.07 3.99
CA LEU A 71 18.46 0.16 2.94
C LEU A 71 17.85 0.98 1.80
N ALA A 72 18.32 0.74 0.59
CA ALA A 72 17.64 1.17 -0.63
C ALA A 72 17.27 -0.05 -1.46
N ILE A 73 16.05 -0.04 -1.99
CA ILE A 73 15.49 -1.11 -2.81
C ILE A 73 15.09 -0.50 -4.14
N SER A 74 15.54 -1.09 -5.24
CA SER A 74 15.11 -0.74 -6.58
C SER A 74 14.68 -1.99 -7.31
N ILE A 75 13.43 -2.01 -7.77
CA ILE A 75 12.84 -3.14 -8.50
C ILE A 75 12.40 -2.67 -9.87
N THR A 76 12.69 -3.50 -10.87
CA THR A 76 12.11 -3.36 -12.21
C THR A 76 11.27 -4.58 -12.49
N CYS A 77 9.96 -4.37 -12.66
CA CYS A 77 9.03 -5.41 -13.08
C CYS A 77 8.80 -5.29 -14.59
N ILE A 78 8.90 -6.41 -15.29
CA ILE A 78 8.69 -6.50 -16.74
C ILE A 78 7.42 -7.30 -16.97
N GLY A 79 6.49 -6.72 -17.69
CA GLY A 79 5.24 -7.34 -18.12
C GLY A 79 5.08 -7.36 -19.62
N GLU A 80 4.06 -8.05 -20.09
CA GLU A 80 3.69 -8.12 -21.48
C GLU A 80 2.20 -7.86 -21.67
N ALA A 81 1.83 -7.28 -22.81
CA ALA A 81 0.46 -7.11 -23.26
C ALA A 81 0.42 -7.02 -24.78
N ASN A 82 -0.71 -7.37 -25.42
CA ASN A 82 -0.92 -6.98 -26.80
C ASN A 82 -1.03 -5.46 -26.87
N LYS A 83 -0.50 -4.88 -27.92
CA LYS A 83 -0.47 -3.42 -28.08
C LYS A 83 -1.85 -2.76 -28.01
N GLU A 84 -2.85 -3.43 -28.54
CA GLU A 84 -4.25 -2.99 -28.57
C GLU A 84 -4.94 -3.11 -27.19
N ASP A 85 -4.43 -3.96 -26.29
CA ASP A 85 -5.02 -4.21 -24.96
C ASP A 85 -4.45 -3.27 -23.89
N ILE A 86 -3.34 -2.60 -24.17
CA ILE A 86 -2.72 -1.69 -23.21
C ILE A 86 -3.69 -0.56 -22.86
N VAL A 87 -3.91 -0.37 -21.57
CA VAL A 87 -4.67 0.76 -21.03
C VAL A 87 -3.71 1.78 -20.44
N TYR A 88 -3.95 3.03 -20.72
CA TYR A 88 -3.16 4.15 -20.20
C TYR A 88 -4.01 4.97 -19.22
N ARG A 89 -3.38 5.91 -18.51
CA ARG A 89 -4.09 6.88 -17.66
C ARG A 89 -4.79 7.99 -18.43
N ASN A 90 -4.58 8.07 -19.74
CA ASN A 90 -5.26 8.98 -20.66
C ASN A 90 -6.26 8.20 -21.53
N GLY A 91 -7.40 8.78 -21.81
CA GLY A 91 -8.42 8.16 -22.69
C GLY A 91 -9.81 8.12 -22.07
N ALA A 92 -9.96 8.60 -20.84
CA ALA A 92 -11.27 8.82 -20.24
C ALA A 92 -12.08 9.82 -21.06
N LYS A 93 -13.39 9.56 -21.21
CA LYS A 93 -14.31 10.34 -22.02
C LYS A 93 -15.49 10.82 -21.19
N GLU A 94 -16.09 11.93 -21.62
CA GLU A 94 -17.33 12.40 -21.02
C GLU A 94 -18.36 11.28 -20.92
N THR A 95 -19.04 11.19 -19.78
CA THR A 95 -20.02 10.16 -19.39
C THR A 95 -19.43 8.79 -19.03
N ASP A 96 -18.12 8.57 -19.17
CA ASP A 96 -17.52 7.34 -18.68
C ASP A 96 -17.77 7.21 -17.17
N LEU A 97 -18.06 6.00 -16.74
CA LEU A 97 -18.20 5.67 -15.33
C LEU A 97 -16.82 5.59 -14.67
N ILE A 98 -16.70 6.10 -13.47
CA ILE A 98 -15.49 5.98 -12.65
C ILE A 98 -15.70 4.82 -11.67
N CYS A 99 -14.82 3.85 -11.73
CA CYS A 99 -14.87 2.64 -10.93
C CYS A 99 -13.60 2.48 -10.10
N VAL A 100 -13.73 1.94 -8.89
CA VAL A 100 -12.62 1.51 -8.04
C VAL A 100 -12.82 0.07 -7.61
N THR A 101 -11.72 -0.63 -7.33
CA THR A 101 -11.75 -1.97 -6.77
C THR A 101 -11.63 -1.93 -5.25
N GLY A 102 -12.04 -3.03 -4.58
CA GLY A 102 -11.87 -3.22 -3.15
C GLY A 102 -12.43 -2.10 -2.28
N ASP A 103 -11.66 -1.67 -1.30
CA ASP A 103 -11.94 -0.56 -0.40
C ASP A 103 -10.69 0.30 -0.18
N LEU A 104 -10.88 1.54 0.29
CA LEU A 104 -9.86 2.56 0.34
C LEU A 104 -9.60 3.07 1.76
N GLY A 105 -8.36 3.50 2.00
CA GLY A 105 -7.91 4.09 3.25
C GLY A 105 -7.49 3.09 4.33
N ALA A 106 -7.65 1.78 4.09
CA ALA A 106 -7.27 0.74 5.05
C ALA A 106 -5.76 0.66 5.24
N ALA A 107 -4.98 0.77 4.17
CA ALA A 107 -3.52 0.78 4.23
C ALA A 107 -3.02 1.97 5.05
N TYR A 108 -3.58 3.14 4.83
CA TYR A 108 -3.24 4.34 5.60
C TYR A 108 -3.56 4.20 7.10
N MET A 109 -4.71 3.61 7.46
CA MET A 109 -5.04 3.33 8.86
C MET A 109 -4.06 2.32 9.48
N GLY A 110 -3.64 1.31 8.74
CA GLY A 110 -2.58 0.37 9.14
C GLY A 110 -1.26 1.08 9.43
N LEU A 111 -0.87 2.04 8.58
CA LEU A 111 0.31 2.87 8.81
C LEU A 111 0.19 3.70 10.09
N GLN A 112 -0.95 4.34 10.31
CA GLN A 112 -1.19 5.16 11.51
C GLN A 112 -1.13 4.32 12.80
N LEU A 113 -1.62 3.07 12.77
CA LEU A 113 -1.48 2.12 13.86
C LEU A 113 -0.01 1.82 14.17
N LEU A 114 0.77 1.49 13.15
CA LEU A 114 2.20 1.19 13.31
C LEU A 114 2.97 2.40 13.85
N GLU A 115 2.72 3.59 13.34
CA GLU A 115 3.38 4.83 13.81
C GLU A 115 2.96 5.18 15.24
N ARG A 116 1.70 4.95 15.63
CA ARG A 116 1.26 5.14 17.02
C ARG A 116 2.01 4.22 17.97
N GLU A 117 2.07 2.93 17.70
CA GLU A 117 2.75 1.95 18.56
C GLU A 117 4.26 2.24 18.65
N LYS A 118 4.85 2.64 17.55
CA LYS A 118 6.24 3.11 17.51
C LYS A 118 6.45 4.35 18.38
N ALA A 119 5.54 5.32 18.33
CA ALA A 119 5.60 6.52 19.16
C ALA A 119 5.45 6.18 20.66
N VAL A 120 4.56 5.26 21.00
CA VAL A 120 4.40 4.75 22.39
C VAL A 120 5.69 4.12 22.88
N TYR A 121 6.28 3.22 22.08
CA TYR A 121 7.56 2.59 22.41
C TYR A 121 8.67 3.61 22.69
N TYR A 122 8.89 4.55 21.75
CA TYR A 122 9.94 5.57 21.91
C TYR A 122 9.67 6.52 23.07
N GLY A 123 8.41 6.87 23.33
CA GLY A 123 8.01 7.69 24.47
C GLY A 123 8.35 7.01 25.80
N GLN A 124 8.03 5.74 25.94
CA GLN A 124 8.38 4.95 27.14
C GLN A 124 9.90 4.81 27.33
N VAL A 125 10.65 4.53 26.27
CA VAL A 125 12.11 4.45 26.30
C VAL A 125 12.73 5.77 26.73
N GLU A 126 12.23 6.90 26.20
CA GLU A 126 12.74 8.23 26.54
C GLU A 126 12.45 8.59 28.02
N ASP A 127 11.24 8.28 28.51
CA ASP A 127 10.86 8.49 29.89
C ASP A 127 11.76 7.70 30.86
N ILE A 128 12.00 6.41 30.56
CA ILE A 128 12.93 5.59 31.35
C ILE A 128 14.35 6.19 31.32
N ARG A 129 14.83 6.65 30.17
CA ARG A 129 16.15 7.28 30.04
C ARG A 129 16.27 8.58 30.88
N LYS A 130 15.23 9.41 30.90
CA LYS A 130 15.15 10.60 31.76
C LYS A 130 15.26 10.23 33.24
N LYS A 131 14.46 9.24 33.67
CA LYS A 131 14.51 8.71 35.07
C LYS A 131 15.88 8.12 35.43
N ILE A 132 16.55 7.45 34.50
CA ILE A 132 17.92 6.95 34.67
C ILE A 132 18.90 8.11 34.91
N ALA A 133 18.79 9.19 34.11
CA ALA A 133 19.66 10.36 34.27
C ALA A 133 19.47 11.04 35.64
N GLU A 134 18.22 11.18 36.10
CA GLU A 134 17.88 11.72 37.43
C GLU A 134 18.43 10.85 38.57
N ALA A 135 18.18 9.53 38.52
CA ALA A 135 18.67 8.58 39.54
C ALA A 135 20.21 8.57 39.62
N LYS A 136 20.87 8.75 38.48
CA LYS A 136 22.33 8.87 38.39
C LYS A 136 22.84 10.13 39.03
N ALA A 137 22.18 11.28 38.81
CA ALA A 137 22.52 12.57 39.39
C ALA A 137 22.33 12.59 40.93
N ASN A 138 21.31 11.82 41.42
CA ASN A 138 20.97 11.75 42.83
C ASN A 138 21.75 10.63 43.59
N GLY A 139 22.54 9.81 42.90
CA GLY A 139 23.28 8.70 43.54
C GLY A 139 22.39 7.52 43.96
N GLU A 140 21.17 7.39 43.38
CA GLU A 140 20.16 6.38 43.75
C GLU A 140 20.46 5.01 43.11
N THR A 141 21.47 4.30 43.62
CA THR A 141 22.02 3.06 43.02
C THR A 141 20.98 1.96 42.80
N GLN A 142 20.10 1.73 43.76
CA GLN A 142 19.05 0.68 43.62
C GLN A 142 18.02 1.03 42.57
N ARG A 143 17.56 2.30 42.54
CA ARG A 143 16.62 2.81 41.51
C ARG A 143 17.25 2.76 40.12
N LEU A 144 18.54 3.11 40.02
CA LEU A 144 19.29 3.03 38.76
C LEU A 144 19.35 1.60 38.23
N ALA A 145 19.56 0.60 39.08
CA ALA A 145 19.58 -0.80 38.69
C ALA A 145 18.21 -1.26 38.17
N ALA A 146 17.12 -0.91 38.86
CA ALA A 146 15.75 -1.24 38.43
C ALA A 146 15.41 -0.59 37.07
N LEU A 147 15.69 0.71 36.87
CA LEU A 147 15.43 1.42 35.63
C LEU A 147 16.25 0.87 34.45
N ASN A 148 17.47 0.43 34.68
CA ASN A 148 18.25 -0.24 33.63
C ASN A 148 17.65 -1.60 33.25
N GLN A 149 17.05 -2.32 34.19
CA GLN A 149 16.32 -3.54 33.90
C GLN A 149 15.03 -3.25 33.12
N ASP A 150 14.29 -2.20 33.49
CA ASP A 150 13.11 -1.75 32.73
C ASP A 150 13.47 -1.39 31.29
N LEU A 151 14.58 -0.67 31.09
CA LEU A 151 15.07 -0.33 29.74
C LEU A 151 15.46 -1.60 28.96
N ALA A 152 16.04 -2.61 29.62
CA ALA A 152 16.35 -3.87 28.97
C ALA A 152 15.07 -4.64 28.58
N ASN A 153 14.04 -4.60 29.44
CA ASN A 153 12.75 -5.23 29.19
C ASN A 153 12.00 -4.61 28.02
N MET A 154 12.25 -3.33 27.72
CA MET A 154 11.67 -2.67 26.53
C MET A 154 12.08 -3.33 25.20
N ARG A 155 13.11 -4.17 25.18
CA ARG A 155 13.45 -4.99 24.00
C ARG A 155 12.39 -6.04 23.67
N ASN A 156 11.58 -6.41 24.64
CA ASN A 156 10.48 -7.35 24.51
C ASN A 156 9.10 -6.64 24.46
N PHE A 157 9.12 -5.36 24.08
CA PHE A 157 7.87 -4.63 23.87
C PHE A 157 7.07 -5.30 22.75
N GLU A 158 5.87 -5.71 23.05
CA GLU A 158 4.92 -6.24 22.07
C GLU A 158 3.78 -5.24 21.94
N PRO A 159 3.60 -4.65 20.72
CA PRO A 159 2.48 -3.77 20.48
C PRO A 159 1.16 -4.55 20.47
N ASP A 160 0.07 -3.91 20.91
CA ASP A 160 -1.26 -4.51 20.87
C ASP A 160 -1.95 -4.21 19.54
N PHE A 161 -2.04 -5.23 18.71
CA PHE A 161 -2.71 -5.19 17.41
C PHE A 161 -3.93 -6.10 17.34
N ALA A 162 -4.46 -6.58 18.47
CA ALA A 162 -5.60 -7.47 18.50
C ALA A 162 -6.83 -6.84 17.81
N GLY A 163 -7.41 -7.56 16.85
CA GLY A 163 -8.55 -7.09 16.05
C GLY A 163 -8.22 -6.02 15.01
N LYS A 164 -6.93 -5.77 14.73
CA LYS A 164 -6.46 -4.82 13.73
C LYS A 164 -5.76 -5.51 12.55
N GLU A 165 -5.87 -6.83 12.44
CA GLU A 165 -5.13 -7.66 11.48
C GLU A 165 -5.40 -7.23 10.04
N TYR A 166 -6.64 -6.89 9.73
CA TYR A 166 -7.04 -6.41 8.39
C TYR A 166 -6.27 -5.16 7.98
N LEU A 167 -6.27 -4.13 8.83
CA LEU A 167 -5.60 -2.86 8.54
C LEU A 167 -4.09 -3.03 8.39
N LEU A 168 -3.49 -3.88 9.24
CA LEU A 168 -2.07 -4.20 9.15
C LEU A 168 -1.74 -4.99 7.88
N GLN A 169 -2.61 -5.94 7.49
CA GLN A 169 -2.44 -6.69 6.27
C GLN A 169 -2.47 -5.76 5.05
N ARG A 170 -3.45 -4.84 4.98
CA ARG A 170 -3.56 -3.85 3.89
C ARG A 170 -2.29 -3.00 3.75
N GLN A 171 -1.67 -2.62 4.87
CA GLN A 171 -0.42 -1.83 4.86
C GLN A 171 0.82 -2.66 4.57
N LEU A 172 0.95 -3.85 5.17
CA LEU A 172 2.19 -4.63 5.16
C LEU A 172 2.25 -5.66 4.03
N GLN A 173 1.10 -6.11 3.54
CA GLN A 173 0.94 -7.10 2.48
C GLN A 173 -0.20 -6.70 1.53
N PRO A 174 -0.08 -5.55 0.83
CA PRO A 174 -1.08 -5.14 -0.15
C PRO A 174 -1.18 -6.17 -1.28
N GLU A 175 -2.31 -6.17 -1.98
CA GLU A 175 -2.60 -7.09 -3.06
C GLU A 175 -2.82 -6.34 -4.37
N ALA A 176 -2.08 -6.72 -5.40
CA ALA A 176 -2.32 -6.21 -6.75
C ALA A 176 -3.55 -6.91 -7.36
N ARG A 177 -4.39 -6.16 -8.06
CA ARG A 177 -5.72 -6.58 -8.50
C ARG A 177 -5.73 -7.30 -9.86
N GLY A 178 -4.83 -8.25 -10.04
CA GLY A 178 -4.83 -9.13 -11.22
C GLY A 178 -6.10 -9.97 -11.37
N ASP A 179 -6.81 -10.25 -10.27
CA ASP A 179 -8.13 -10.88 -10.23
C ASP A 179 -9.18 -10.05 -10.99
N ILE A 180 -9.20 -8.72 -10.78
CA ILE A 180 -10.12 -7.82 -11.48
C ILE A 180 -9.74 -7.68 -12.95
N ILE A 181 -8.45 -7.62 -13.27
CA ILE A 181 -8.00 -7.63 -14.66
C ILE A 181 -8.49 -8.86 -15.40
N ALA A 182 -8.46 -10.04 -14.77
CA ALA A 182 -9.01 -11.26 -15.35
C ALA A 182 -10.53 -11.16 -15.57
N GLN A 183 -11.28 -10.67 -14.58
CA GLN A 183 -12.73 -10.46 -14.70
C GLN A 183 -13.10 -9.48 -15.83
N LEU A 184 -12.38 -8.34 -15.93
CA LEU A 184 -12.59 -7.35 -17.00
C LEU A 184 -12.39 -7.98 -18.39
N ARG A 185 -11.32 -8.76 -18.55
CA ARG A 185 -11.03 -9.47 -19.82
C ARG A 185 -12.13 -10.52 -20.16
N GLU A 186 -12.58 -11.29 -19.18
CA GLU A 186 -13.64 -12.29 -19.34
C GLU A 186 -14.98 -11.65 -19.70
N ALA A 187 -15.33 -10.51 -19.08
CA ALA A 187 -16.52 -9.74 -19.37
C ALA A 187 -16.45 -8.97 -20.71
N GLY A 188 -15.28 -8.97 -21.37
CA GLY A 188 -15.03 -8.20 -22.59
C GLY A 188 -15.10 -6.68 -22.35
N ILE A 189 -14.76 -6.24 -21.13
CA ILE A 189 -14.69 -4.82 -20.77
C ILE A 189 -13.25 -4.34 -20.93
N ARG A 190 -13.08 -3.27 -21.70
CA ARG A 190 -11.79 -2.58 -21.80
C ARG A 190 -11.92 -1.20 -21.20
N PRO A 191 -11.23 -0.91 -20.09
CA PRO A 191 -11.19 0.43 -19.52
C PRO A 191 -10.69 1.47 -20.53
N THR A 192 -11.26 2.66 -20.47
CA THR A 192 -10.83 3.80 -21.29
C THR A 192 -9.60 4.48 -20.71
N ALA A 193 -9.49 4.53 -19.40
CA ALA A 193 -8.29 4.91 -18.66
C ALA A 193 -8.18 4.06 -17.39
N MET A 194 -6.95 3.81 -16.92
CA MET A 194 -6.72 3.04 -15.69
C MET A 194 -5.38 3.39 -15.06
N MET A 195 -5.32 3.31 -13.75
CA MET A 195 -4.12 3.31 -12.93
C MET A 195 -4.42 2.66 -11.57
N ASP A 196 -3.40 2.32 -10.82
CA ASP A 196 -3.56 1.86 -9.45
C ASP A 196 -3.55 3.03 -8.46
N ILE A 197 -4.07 2.82 -7.26
CA ILE A 197 -4.16 3.84 -6.22
C ILE A 197 -2.97 3.67 -5.26
N SER A 198 -1.89 4.39 -5.56
CA SER A 198 -0.65 4.39 -4.78
C SER A 198 -0.51 5.63 -3.89
N ASP A 199 -0.90 6.81 -4.36
CA ASP A 199 -0.77 8.08 -3.66
C ASP A 199 -2.10 8.58 -3.06
N GLY A 200 -3.21 7.91 -3.38
CA GLY A 200 -4.56 8.19 -2.92
C GLY A 200 -5.53 8.55 -4.04
N LEU A 201 -6.78 8.17 -3.87
CA LEU A 201 -7.82 8.30 -4.89
C LEU A 201 -7.87 9.69 -5.55
N SER A 202 -7.70 10.77 -4.77
CA SER A 202 -7.76 12.13 -5.31
C SER A 202 -6.59 12.43 -6.25
N SER A 203 -5.39 11.93 -5.95
CA SER A 203 -4.21 12.08 -6.81
C SER A 203 -4.43 11.40 -8.16
N GLU A 204 -4.84 10.16 -8.15
CA GLU A 204 -5.03 9.36 -9.35
C GLU A 204 -6.19 9.87 -10.21
N LEU A 205 -7.27 10.33 -9.60
CA LEU A 205 -8.36 11.01 -10.32
C LEU A 205 -7.85 12.27 -11.04
N MET A 206 -7.02 13.07 -10.35
CA MET A 206 -6.42 14.26 -10.98
C MET A 206 -5.51 13.88 -12.16
N HIS A 207 -4.73 12.80 -12.02
CA HIS A 207 -3.89 12.31 -13.12
C HIS A 207 -4.71 11.86 -14.33
N ILE A 208 -5.77 11.08 -14.14
CA ILE A 208 -6.67 10.68 -15.23
C ILE A 208 -7.31 11.91 -15.88
N CYS A 209 -7.85 12.85 -15.09
CA CYS A 209 -8.50 14.06 -15.60
C CYS A 209 -7.53 14.93 -16.41
N GLN A 210 -6.34 15.19 -15.88
CA GLN A 210 -5.31 15.98 -16.57
C GLN A 210 -4.86 15.34 -17.88
N GLN A 211 -4.59 14.05 -17.87
CA GLN A 211 -4.10 13.31 -19.04
C GLN A 211 -5.20 13.11 -20.10
N SER A 212 -6.46 13.09 -19.69
CA SER A 212 -7.62 12.92 -20.57
C SER A 212 -8.28 14.25 -20.96
N HIS A 213 -7.79 15.40 -20.41
CA HIS A 213 -8.36 16.73 -20.64
C HIS A 213 -9.85 16.80 -20.32
N CYS A 214 -10.24 16.32 -19.14
CA CYS A 214 -11.62 16.25 -18.68
C CYS A 214 -11.73 16.55 -17.18
N GLY A 215 -12.96 16.69 -16.70
CA GLY A 215 -13.26 16.76 -15.27
C GLY A 215 -13.86 15.45 -14.77
N CYS A 216 -14.16 15.39 -13.48
CA CYS A 216 -14.85 14.25 -12.89
C CYS A 216 -15.83 14.69 -11.78
N ARG A 217 -16.83 13.86 -11.54
CA ARG A 217 -17.71 13.96 -10.39
C ARG A 217 -17.70 12.65 -9.60
N VAL A 218 -17.33 12.74 -8.34
CA VAL A 218 -17.29 11.59 -7.40
C VAL A 218 -18.39 11.76 -6.37
N TYR A 219 -19.07 10.68 -6.04
CA TYR A 219 -20.08 10.61 -4.99
C TYR A 219 -19.44 10.05 -3.73
N GLU A 220 -19.23 10.89 -2.73
CA GLU A 220 -18.61 10.52 -1.44
C GLU A 220 -19.21 9.23 -0.84
N LYS A 221 -20.54 9.13 -0.83
CA LYS A 221 -21.27 7.97 -0.29
C LYS A 221 -21.00 6.65 -1.02
N ASN A 222 -20.45 6.71 -2.23
CA ASN A 222 -20.16 5.54 -3.06
C ASN A 222 -18.70 5.08 -2.92
N ILE A 223 -17.84 5.88 -2.28
CA ILE A 223 -16.44 5.47 -2.02
C ILE A 223 -16.48 4.26 -1.10
N PRO A 224 -15.94 3.11 -1.52
CA PRO A 224 -15.94 1.92 -0.70
C PRO A 224 -14.94 2.06 0.45
N ILE A 225 -15.39 1.87 1.67
CA ILE A 225 -14.57 1.94 2.88
C ILE A 225 -14.97 0.79 3.78
N ASP A 226 -14.01 0.00 4.23
CA ASP A 226 -14.26 -1.10 5.15
C ASP A 226 -14.66 -0.60 6.55
N TYR A 227 -15.48 -1.39 7.24
CA TYR A 227 -15.94 -1.06 8.59
C TYR A 227 -14.80 -0.89 9.59
N GLN A 228 -13.76 -1.73 9.51
CA GLN A 228 -12.59 -1.63 10.40
C GLN A 228 -11.81 -0.32 10.17
N THR A 229 -11.73 0.12 8.91
CA THR A 229 -11.15 1.43 8.55
C THR A 229 -11.95 2.58 9.16
N ALA A 230 -13.29 2.51 9.10
CA ALA A 230 -14.15 3.54 9.67
C ALA A 230 -14.03 3.61 11.20
N VAL A 231 -14.07 2.47 11.89
CA VAL A 231 -13.87 2.38 13.34
C VAL A 231 -12.51 2.95 13.75
N GLN A 232 -11.45 2.59 13.02
CA GLN A 232 -10.10 3.06 13.35
C GLN A 232 -9.93 4.56 13.12
N ALA A 233 -10.53 5.10 12.07
CA ALA A 233 -10.51 6.54 11.80
C ALA A 233 -11.23 7.32 12.92
N GLU A 234 -12.35 6.80 13.43
CA GLU A 234 -13.06 7.38 14.57
C GLU A 234 -12.20 7.34 15.84
N GLU A 235 -11.57 6.20 16.17
CA GLU A 235 -10.66 6.07 17.32
C GLU A 235 -9.51 7.08 17.27
N PHE A 236 -9.02 7.40 16.07
CA PHE A 236 -7.95 8.39 15.86
C PHE A 236 -8.45 9.83 15.69
N ASN A 237 -9.76 10.05 15.75
CA ASN A 237 -10.40 11.33 15.47
C ASN A 237 -9.97 11.92 14.10
N MET A 238 -9.92 11.05 13.10
CA MET A 238 -9.55 11.39 11.72
C MET A 238 -10.78 11.43 10.82
N ASN A 239 -10.79 12.32 9.82
CA ASN A 239 -11.87 12.37 8.85
C ASN A 239 -11.76 11.19 7.87
N LEU A 240 -12.78 10.32 7.89
CA LEU A 240 -12.81 9.07 7.14
C LEU A 240 -12.69 9.29 5.63
N THR A 241 -13.43 10.24 5.07
CA THR A 241 -13.39 10.58 3.64
C THR A 241 -11.99 11.05 3.24
N THR A 242 -11.33 11.86 4.08
CA THR A 242 -9.96 12.30 3.83
C THR A 242 -8.99 11.12 3.82
N CYS A 243 -9.16 10.15 4.72
CA CYS A 243 -8.32 8.95 4.75
C CYS A 243 -8.48 8.13 3.47
N ALA A 244 -9.69 7.92 2.98
CA ALA A 244 -9.96 7.18 1.75
C ALA A 244 -9.51 7.92 0.48
N MET A 245 -9.60 9.26 0.47
CA MET A 245 -9.24 10.08 -0.70
C MET A 245 -7.73 10.31 -0.83
N ASN A 246 -7.00 10.39 0.28
CA ASN A 246 -5.60 10.84 0.30
C ASN A 246 -4.66 9.88 1.05
N GLY A 247 -5.14 8.72 1.51
CA GLY A 247 -4.36 7.80 2.32
C GLY A 247 -3.23 7.13 1.54
N GLY A 248 -3.51 6.72 0.34
CA GLY A 248 -2.57 6.01 -0.53
C GLY A 248 -2.20 4.60 -0.06
N GLU A 249 -1.34 3.96 -0.84
CA GLU A 249 -0.82 2.61 -0.62
C GLU A 249 -1.88 1.49 -0.58
N ASP A 250 -3.08 1.75 -1.10
CA ASP A 250 -4.16 0.75 -1.19
C ASP A 250 -3.93 -0.26 -2.32
N TYR A 251 -3.25 0.14 -3.40
CA TYR A 251 -2.95 -0.65 -4.60
C TYR A 251 -4.21 -1.29 -5.24
N GLU A 252 -5.34 -0.65 -5.01
CA GLU A 252 -6.58 -0.93 -5.74
C GLU A 252 -6.53 -0.27 -7.12
N LEU A 253 -7.37 -0.73 -8.06
CA LEU A 253 -7.45 -0.11 -9.38
C LEU A 253 -8.50 1.00 -9.41
N LEU A 254 -8.12 2.13 -9.98
CA LEU A 254 -9.02 3.18 -10.44
C LEU A 254 -9.10 3.12 -11.96
N PHE A 255 -10.29 2.99 -12.50
CA PHE A 255 -10.46 2.92 -13.95
C PHE A 255 -11.77 3.56 -14.42
N THR A 256 -11.81 3.90 -15.71
CA THR A 256 -13.01 4.43 -16.36
C THR A 256 -13.49 3.49 -17.46
N VAL A 257 -14.81 3.37 -17.59
CA VAL A 257 -15.45 2.55 -18.64
C VAL A 257 -16.62 3.28 -19.28
N PRO A 258 -16.95 3.00 -20.54
CA PRO A 258 -18.15 3.57 -21.18
C PRO A 258 -19.41 3.26 -20.38
N ILE A 259 -20.35 4.20 -20.30
CA ILE A 259 -21.64 4.01 -19.62
C ILE A 259 -22.41 2.79 -20.10
N GLY A 260 -22.19 2.36 -21.35
CA GLY A 260 -22.80 1.15 -21.91
C GLY A 260 -22.40 -0.14 -21.20
N ASP A 261 -21.29 -0.18 -20.48
CA ASP A 261 -20.83 -1.33 -19.72
C ASP A 261 -21.36 -1.35 -18.26
N HIS A 262 -22.20 -0.39 -17.86
CA HIS A 262 -22.72 -0.24 -16.49
C HIS A 262 -23.28 -1.55 -15.92
N ALA A 263 -24.15 -2.25 -16.67
CA ALA A 263 -24.76 -3.48 -16.20
C ALA A 263 -23.73 -4.58 -15.91
N LYS A 264 -22.68 -4.68 -16.74
CA LYS A 264 -21.59 -5.66 -16.52
C LYS A 264 -20.76 -5.27 -15.29
N ILE A 265 -20.50 -3.98 -15.07
CA ILE A 265 -19.76 -3.50 -13.89
C ILE A 265 -20.53 -3.77 -12.60
N GLU A 266 -21.87 -3.62 -12.61
CA GLU A 266 -22.70 -3.94 -11.42
C GLU A 266 -22.67 -5.42 -11.02
N GLU A 267 -22.42 -6.33 -11.97
CA GLU A 267 -22.30 -7.77 -11.74
C GLU A 267 -20.90 -8.19 -11.27
N MET A 268 -19.88 -7.29 -11.38
CA MET A 268 -18.52 -7.62 -10.99
C MET A 268 -18.33 -7.54 -9.47
N GLU A 269 -17.86 -8.62 -8.88
CA GLU A 269 -17.51 -8.65 -7.47
C GLU A 269 -16.22 -7.84 -7.21
N GLY A 270 -16.23 -7.05 -6.15
CA GLY A 270 -15.05 -6.26 -5.75
C GLY A 270 -14.84 -4.99 -6.58
N VAL A 271 -15.80 -4.57 -7.40
CA VAL A 271 -15.79 -3.31 -8.16
C VAL A 271 -16.94 -2.40 -7.72
N LYS A 272 -16.66 -1.12 -7.55
CA LYS A 272 -17.64 -0.12 -7.17
C LYS A 272 -17.59 1.09 -8.09
N GLN A 273 -18.74 1.46 -8.67
CA GLN A 273 -18.89 2.75 -9.36
C GLN A 273 -18.97 3.87 -8.32
N ILE A 274 -18.07 4.84 -8.42
CA ILE A 274 -17.99 5.97 -7.50
C ILE A 274 -18.35 7.31 -8.12
N GLY A 275 -18.48 7.40 -9.44
CA GLY A 275 -18.75 8.66 -10.12
C GLY A 275 -18.76 8.54 -11.63
N TYR A 276 -18.52 9.64 -12.29
CA TYR A 276 -18.46 9.72 -13.76
C TYR A 276 -17.57 10.88 -14.24
N ILE A 277 -17.11 10.78 -15.47
CA ILE A 277 -16.28 11.79 -16.15
C ILE A 277 -17.17 12.89 -16.73
N THR A 278 -16.75 14.15 -16.56
CA THR A 278 -17.39 15.37 -17.08
C THR A 278 -16.50 16.05 -18.12
N GLN A 279 -17.02 17.02 -18.86
CA GLN A 279 -16.22 17.78 -19.83
C GLN A 279 -15.11 18.59 -19.15
N GLU A 280 -15.43 19.34 -18.10
CA GLU A 280 -14.51 20.11 -17.24
C GLU A 280 -15.17 20.36 -15.87
#